data_c4910b20b38f21f31ae411be0aa007e1
#
_entry.id   c4910b20b38f21f31ae411be0aa007e1
#
_cell.length_a   1.000
_cell.length_b   1.000
_cell.length_c   1.000
_cell.angle_alpha   90.00
_cell.angle_beta   90.00
_cell.angle_gamma   90.00
#
_symmetry.space_group_name_H-M   'P 1'
#
loop_
_entity.id
_entity.type
_entity.pdbx_description
1 polymer ?
#
loop_
_entity_poly.entity_id
_entity_poly.type
_entity_poly.pdbx_seq_one_letter_code
_entity_poly.pdbx_strand_id
1 'polypeptide(L)'
;MYRSALLALAMLLAACTTTPMPPHDPQQAWVEMFTRTGKLVMAERLDDQRLEDGRYFQFPAGSHELQVRFDYEVTAAALPMMQPAERICYITVRYDAFQAGQRYRLEARNLGLQTFAFLYDSQGKKLATERQVNCLF
;
A
#
# COMPACT_ATOMS: atom_id res chain seq x y z
N MET A 1 -21.27 -41.63 16.91
CA MET A 1 -20.08 -40.92 17.49
C MET A 1 -19.14 -40.39 16.45
N TYR A 2 -18.80 -41.12 15.40
CA TYR A 2 -17.83 -40.62 14.40
C TYR A 2 -18.36 -39.53 13.45
N ARG A 3 -19.65 -39.43 13.23
CA ARG A 3 -20.28 -38.40 12.37
C ARG A 3 -20.21 -36.99 12.95
N SER A 4 -20.29 -36.85 14.27
CA SER A 4 -20.22 -35.56 14.95
C SER A 4 -18.78 -35.01 15.01
N ALA A 5 -17.78 -35.91 15.09
CA ALA A 5 -16.38 -35.51 15.09
C ALA A 5 -15.90 -35.02 13.70
N LEU A 6 -16.45 -35.59 12.63
CA LEU A 6 -16.15 -35.14 11.25
C LEU A 6 -16.73 -33.77 10.93
N LEU A 7 -17.92 -33.46 11.46
CA LEU A 7 -18.53 -32.12 11.30
C LEU A 7 -17.77 -31.04 12.07
N ALA A 8 -17.26 -31.37 13.26
CA ALA A 8 -16.45 -30.42 14.05
C ALA A 8 -15.09 -30.12 13.38
N LEU A 9 -14.48 -31.11 12.72
CA LEU A 9 -13.22 -30.94 12.01
C LEU A 9 -13.37 -30.11 10.73
N ALA A 10 -14.54 -30.20 10.05
CA ALA A 10 -14.83 -29.40 8.86
C ALA A 10 -15.01 -27.91 9.18
N MET A 11 -15.49 -27.54 10.37
CA MET A 11 -15.64 -26.16 10.81
C MET A 11 -14.30 -25.47 11.13
N LEU A 12 -13.27 -26.24 11.49
CA LEU A 12 -11.95 -25.69 11.79
C LEU A 12 -11.15 -25.32 10.54
N LEU A 13 -11.51 -25.85 9.38
CA LEU A 13 -10.84 -25.54 8.10
C LEU A 13 -11.38 -24.27 7.42
N ALA A 14 -12.52 -23.72 7.88
CA ALA A 14 -13.11 -22.51 7.32
C ALA A 14 -12.48 -21.19 7.82
N ALA A 15 -11.51 -21.24 8.75
CA ALA A 15 -10.98 -20.08 9.45
C ALA A 15 -9.86 -19.31 8.72
N CYS A 16 -9.46 -19.71 7.51
CA CYS A 16 -8.35 -19.10 6.76
C CYS A 16 -8.78 -18.55 5.40
N THR A 17 -9.93 -17.89 5.31
CA THR A 17 -10.33 -17.21 4.08
C THR A 17 -9.84 -15.77 4.11
N THR A 18 -8.96 -15.39 3.16
CA THR A 18 -8.58 -13.99 2.92
C THR A 18 -9.80 -13.22 2.40
N THR A 19 -9.99 -11.99 2.89
CA THR A 19 -11.03 -11.09 2.36
C THR A 19 -10.78 -10.84 0.87
N PRO A 20 -11.75 -11.10 -0.02
CA PRO A 20 -11.57 -10.85 -1.45
C PRO A 20 -11.42 -9.35 -1.72
N MET A 21 -10.69 -9.02 -2.80
CA MET A 21 -10.60 -7.63 -3.28
C MET A 21 -11.98 -7.17 -3.73
N PRO A 22 -12.46 -6.00 -3.27
CA PRO A 22 -13.75 -5.48 -3.73
C PRO A 22 -13.70 -5.12 -5.21
N PRO A 23 -14.85 -5.18 -5.94
CA PRO A 23 -14.90 -4.71 -7.31
C PRO A 23 -14.64 -3.20 -7.39
N HIS A 24 -14.00 -2.77 -8.48
CA HIS A 24 -13.74 -1.36 -8.73
C HIS A 24 -15.06 -0.62 -8.99
N ASP A 25 -15.34 0.42 -8.20
CA ASP A 25 -16.51 1.28 -8.38
C ASP A 25 -16.26 2.27 -9.53
N PRO A 26 -17.10 2.28 -10.60
CA PRO A 26 -16.91 3.19 -11.72
C PRO A 26 -17.14 4.67 -11.37
N GLN A 27 -17.72 4.95 -10.20
CA GLN A 27 -17.92 6.33 -9.71
C GLN A 27 -16.75 6.83 -8.87
N GLN A 28 -15.74 6.00 -8.64
CA GLN A 28 -14.59 6.33 -7.80
C GLN A 28 -13.27 6.14 -8.53
N ALA A 29 -12.25 6.84 -8.08
CA ALA A 29 -10.87 6.61 -8.47
C ALA A 29 -10.32 5.40 -7.70
N TRP A 30 -9.44 4.65 -8.32
CA TRP A 30 -8.76 3.50 -7.74
C TRP A 30 -7.26 3.68 -7.83
N VAL A 31 -6.55 3.49 -6.73
CA VAL A 31 -5.09 3.52 -6.70
C VAL A 31 -4.56 2.17 -6.22
N GLU A 32 -3.80 1.51 -7.07
CA GLU A 32 -3.02 0.33 -6.70
C GLU A 32 -1.63 0.74 -6.23
N MET A 33 -1.05 -0.04 -5.32
CA MET A 33 0.31 0.18 -4.88
C MET A 33 1.27 -0.78 -5.56
N PHE A 34 2.49 -0.29 -5.77
CA PHE A 34 3.56 -1.08 -6.34
C PHE A 34 4.90 -0.78 -5.65
N THR A 35 5.67 -1.82 -5.42
CA THR A 35 7.07 -1.73 -5.07
C THR A 35 7.83 -2.94 -5.60
N ARG A 36 9.14 -2.90 -5.57
CA ARG A 36 9.97 -4.03 -6.00
C ARG A 36 9.86 -5.21 -5.02
N THR A 37 10.08 -6.40 -5.54
CA THR A 37 10.12 -7.64 -4.75
C THR A 37 11.04 -7.51 -3.54
N GLY A 38 10.61 -8.06 -2.42
CA GLY A 38 11.34 -8.00 -1.15
C GLY A 38 11.05 -6.76 -0.31
N LYS A 39 10.17 -5.88 -0.78
CA LYS A 39 9.71 -4.69 -0.05
C LYS A 39 8.21 -4.72 0.06
N LEU A 40 7.66 -3.93 0.98
CA LEU A 40 6.22 -3.86 1.21
C LEU A 40 5.75 -2.41 1.15
N VAL A 41 4.68 -2.19 0.40
CA VAL A 41 3.96 -0.91 0.41
C VAL A 41 2.47 -1.17 0.65
N MET A 42 1.89 -0.41 1.58
CA MET A 42 0.47 -0.52 1.96
C MET A 42 -0.17 0.86 2.03
N ALA A 43 -1.45 0.93 1.67
CA ALA A 43 -2.27 2.10 1.94
C ALA A 43 -2.46 2.25 3.47
N GLU A 44 -2.17 3.42 4.00
CA GLU A 44 -2.23 3.68 5.45
C GLU A 44 -3.33 4.67 5.81
N ARG A 45 -3.36 5.84 5.16
CA ARG A 45 -4.35 6.88 5.40
C ARG A 45 -4.82 7.51 4.09
N LEU A 46 -6.08 7.88 4.06
CA LEU A 46 -6.71 8.67 3.02
C LEU A 46 -7.26 9.94 3.66
N ASP A 47 -6.81 11.10 3.20
CA ASP A 47 -7.21 12.40 3.76
C ASP A 47 -7.14 12.41 5.30
N ASP A 48 -6.02 11.91 5.82
CA ASP A 48 -5.71 11.75 7.25
C ASP A 48 -6.59 10.75 8.02
N GLN A 49 -7.44 9.99 7.35
CA GLN A 49 -8.25 8.93 7.94
C GLN A 49 -7.59 7.57 7.72
N ARG A 50 -7.38 6.84 8.81
CA ARG A 50 -6.78 5.50 8.76
C ARG A 50 -7.68 4.53 7.98
N LEU A 51 -7.05 3.74 7.09
CA LEU A 51 -7.72 2.70 6.32
C LEU A 51 -7.60 1.35 7.02
N GLU A 52 -8.64 0.53 6.91
CA GLU A 52 -8.64 -0.85 7.41
C GLU A 52 -8.03 -1.83 6.41
N ASP A 53 -8.21 -1.58 5.10
CA ASP A 53 -7.63 -2.40 4.04
C ASP A 53 -6.46 -1.67 3.38
N GLY A 54 -5.25 -2.19 3.57
CA GLY A 54 -4.01 -1.59 3.05
C GLY A 54 -3.66 -1.96 1.61
N ARG A 55 -4.53 -2.67 0.90
CA ARG A 55 -4.21 -3.20 -0.43
C ARG A 55 -4.48 -2.21 -1.57
N TYR A 56 -5.29 -1.18 -1.35
CA TYR A 56 -5.71 -0.21 -2.37
C TYR A 56 -6.21 1.07 -1.72
N PHE A 57 -6.33 2.13 -2.53
CA PHE A 57 -7.17 3.29 -2.22
C PHE A 57 -8.35 3.33 -3.18
N GLN A 58 -9.51 3.69 -2.70
CA GLN A 58 -10.69 3.97 -3.49
C GLN A 58 -11.42 5.17 -2.90
N PHE A 59 -11.70 6.17 -3.71
CA PHE A 59 -12.27 7.45 -3.25
C PHE A 59 -12.95 8.20 -4.39
N PRO A 60 -13.86 9.16 -4.09
CA PRO A 60 -14.47 10.03 -5.10
C PRO A 60 -13.44 10.88 -5.84
N ALA A 61 -13.81 11.38 -7.02
CA ALA A 61 -13.01 12.33 -7.78
C ALA A 61 -12.67 13.58 -6.95
N GLY A 62 -11.59 14.24 -7.29
CA GLY A 62 -11.18 15.50 -6.65
C GLY A 62 -9.77 15.44 -6.07
N SER A 63 -9.51 16.33 -5.11
CA SER A 63 -8.24 16.44 -4.43
C SER A 63 -8.17 15.50 -3.23
N HIS A 64 -7.12 14.70 -3.17
CA HIS A 64 -6.91 13.77 -2.05
C HIS A 64 -5.43 13.69 -1.68
N GLU A 65 -5.21 13.38 -0.40
CA GLU A 65 -3.90 13.10 0.16
C GLU A 65 -3.82 11.63 0.54
N LEU A 66 -2.86 10.93 -0.04
CA LEU A 66 -2.63 9.50 0.17
C LEU A 66 -1.39 9.32 1.03
N GLN A 67 -1.52 8.59 2.12
CA GLN A 67 -0.37 8.17 2.91
C GLN A 67 -0.20 6.66 2.77
N VAL A 68 1.01 6.24 2.42
CA VAL A 68 1.40 4.84 2.37
C VAL A 68 2.44 4.54 3.44
N ARG A 69 2.43 3.31 3.92
CA ARG A 69 3.51 2.74 4.69
C ARG A 69 4.41 1.95 3.74
N PHE A 70 5.70 2.20 3.81
CA PHE A 70 6.71 1.53 2.99
C PHE A 70 7.78 0.92 3.88
N ASP A 71 7.90 -0.40 3.83
CA ASP A 71 8.86 -1.17 4.61
C ASP A 71 9.91 -1.77 3.68
N TYR A 72 11.20 -1.57 4.03
CA TYR A 72 12.31 -2.15 3.29
C TYR A 72 13.51 -2.39 4.19
N GLU A 73 14.34 -3.35 3.79
CA GLU A 73 15.58 -3.65 4.50
C GLU A 73 16.69 -2.72 4.04
N VAL A 74 17.42 -2.18 5.01
CA VAL A 74 18.63 -1.42 4.76
C VAL A 74 19.82 -2.35 4.96
N THR A 75 20.61 -2.55 3.91
CA THR A 75 21.76 -3.45 3.91
C THR A 75 23.00 -2.76 4.47
N ALA A 76 24.03 -3.58 4.78
CA ALA A 76 25.33 -3.09 5.21
C ALA A 76 26.01 -2.15 4.20
N ALA A 77 25.65 -2.22 2.91
CA ALA A 77 26.16 -1.28 1.90
C ALA A 77 25.65 0.15 2.11
N ALA A 78 24.45 0.32 2.64
CA ALA A 78 23.88 1.63 2.98
C ALA A 78 24.27 2.07 4.39
N LEU A 79 24.51 1.14 5.30
CA LEU A 79 24.90 1.36 6.71
C LEU A 79 26.11 0.48 7.05
N PRO A 80 27.31 0.81 6.56
CA PRO A 80 28.53 0.03 6.80
C PRO A 80 28.81 -0.04 8.28
N MET A 81 28.98 -0.90 9.02
CA MET A 81 29.14 -1.06 10.48
C MET A 81 27.86 -1.43 11.23
N MET A 82 26.72 -1.50 10.56
CA MET A 82 25.45 -1.94 11.17
C MET A 82 24.98 -3.25 10.52
N GLN A 83 24.25 -4.04 11.29
CA GLN A 83 23.55 -5.20 10.76
C GLN A 83 22.36 -4.73 9.89
N PRO A 84 21.93 -5.55 8.90
CA PRO A 84 20.72 -5.25 8.14
C PRO A 84 19.54 -5.01 9.10
N ALA A 85 18.81 -3.92 8.86
CA ALA A 85 17.68 -3.51 9.68
C ALA A 85 16.50 -3.14 8.79
N GLU A 86 15.30 -3.41 9.25
CA GLU A 86 14.08 -2.99 8.58
C GLU A 86 13.85 -1.50 8.84
N ARG A 87 13.58 -0.77 7.77
CA ARG A 87 13.22 0.64 7.81
C ARG A 87 11.74 0.79 7.45
N ILE A 88 11.01 1.53 8.27
CA ILE A 88 9.59 1.80 8.08
C ILE A 88 9.43 3.28 7.81
N CYS A 89 8.85 3.63 6.65
CA CYS A 89 8.59 4.99 6.25
C CYS A 89 7.11 5.21 5.96
N TYR A 90 6.59 6.35 6.39
CA TYR A 90 5.27 6.85 6.01
C TYR A 90 5.46 7.96 4.98
N ILE A 91 4.89 7.75 3.80
CA ILE A 91 5.08 8.65 2.66
C ILE A 91 3.73 9.23 2.28
N THR A 92 3.68 10.56 2.19
CA THR A 92 2.47 11.28 1.79
C THR A 92 2.61 11.79 0.36
N VAL A 93 1.60 11.51 -0.46
CA VAL A 93 1.48 11.96 -1.84
C VAL A 93 0.14 12.67 -1.98
N ARG A 94 0.13 13.87 -2.57
CA ARG A 94 -1.07 14.65 -2.85
C ARG A 94 -1.25 14.84 -4.34
N TYR A 95 -2.48 14.69 -4.80
CA TYR A 95 -2.86 15.02 -6.16
C TYR A 95 -4.26 15.65 -6.18
N ASP A 96 -4.41 16.73 -6.94
CA ASP A 96 -5.61 17.59 -6.85
C ASP A 96 -6.71 17.25 -7.87
N ALA A 97 -6.43 16.35 -8.83
CA ALA A 97 -7.32 16.12 -9.97
C ALA A 97 -7.62 14.64 -10.24
N PHE A 98 -7.82 13.84 -9.20
CA PHE A 98 -8.27 12.47 -9.37
C PHE A 98 -9.63 12.42 -10.07
N GLN A 99 -9.78 11.51 -11.03
CA GLN A 99 -10.99 11.37 -11.84
C GLN A 99 -11.72 10.07 -11.50
N ALA A 100 -13.06 10.15 -11.43
CA ALA A 100 -13.90 8.98 -11.21
C ALA A 100 -13.73 7.96 -12.37
N GLY A 101 -13.70 6.67 -12.01
CA GLY A 101 -13.54 5.58 -12.95
C GLY A 101 -12.11 5.36 -13.45
N GLN A 102 -11.17 6.21 -13.08
CA GLN A 102 -9.77 6.08 -13.49
C GLN A 102 -8.95 5.24 -12.52
N ARG A 103 -7.97 4.53 -13.06
CA ARG A 103 -7.00 3.76 -12.31
C ARG A 103 -5.66 4.47 -12.26
N TYR A 104 -5.08 4.47 -11.08
CA TYR A 104 -3.78 5.08 -10.79
C TYR A 104 -2.88 4.05 -10.14
N ARG A 105 -1.58 4.34 -10.13
CA ARG A 105 -0.57 3.51 -9.49
C ARG A 105 0.34 4.39 -8.64
N LEU A 106 0.48 4.03 -7.38
CA LEU A 106 1.44 4.65 -6.48
C LEU A 106 2.61 3.70 -6.28
N GLU A 107 3.79 4.13 -6.68
CA GLU A 107 5.03 3.36 -6.58
C GLU A 107 5.91 3.92 -5.48
N ALA A 108 6.30 3.06 -4.53
CA ALA A 108 7.29 3.39 -3.51
C ALA A 108 8.65 2.79 -3.86
N ARG A 109 9.70 3.59 -3.71
CA ARG A 109 11.09 3.19 -3.97
C ARG A 109 12.02 3.72 -2.90
N ASN A 110 13.18 3.09 -2.79
CA ASN A 110 14.30 3.64 -2.03
C ASN A 110 15.61 3.52 -2.81
N LEU A 111 16.51 4.43 -2.53
CA LEU A 111 17.92 4.36 -2.92
C LEU A 111 18.73 4.55 -1.64
N GLY A 112 19.21 3.43 -1.08
CA GLY A 112 19.78 3.45 0.25
C GLY A 112 18.75 3.92 1.29
N LEU A 113 19.07 5.01 1.99
CA LEU A 113 18.20 5.63 2.98
C LEU A 113 17.24 6.67 2.39
N GLN A 114 17.39 7.04 1.13
CA GLN A 114 16.45 7.95 0.46
C GLN A 114 15.21 7.20 0.02
N THR A 115 14.06 7.78 0.29
CA THR A 115 12.75 7.16 0.05
C THR A 115 11.93 8.06 -0.86
N PHE A 116 11.28 7.47 -1.85
CA PHE A 116 10.52 8.17 -2.89
C PHE A 116 9.15 7.51 -3.06
N ALA A 117 8.17 8.30 -3.48
CA ALA A 117 6.91 7.80 -3.99
C ALA A 117 6.48 8.59 -5.22
N PHE A 118 5.92 7.88 -6.18
CA PHE A 118 5.45 8.45 -7.45
C PHE A 118 4.04 7.98 -7.73
N LEU A 119 3.19 8.92 -8.10
CA LEU A 119 1.84 8.64 -8.58
C LEU A 119 1.82 8.69 -10.11
N TYR A 120 1.29 7.63 -10.72
CA TYR A 120 1.13 7.52 -12.17
C TYR A 120 -0.33 7.32 -12.53
N ASP A 121 -0.72 7.83 -13.72
CA ASP A 121 -2.00 7.48 -14.32
C ASP A 121 -1.93 6.10 -15.01
N SER A 122 -3.04 5.65 -15.60
CA SER A 122 -3.13 4.37 -16.30
C SER A 122 -2.25 4.28 -17.55
N GLN A 123 -1.77 5.40 -18.06
CA GLN A 123 -0.87 5.48 -19.21
C GLN A 123 0.61 5.58 -18.81
N GLY A 124 0.90 5.54 -17.50
CA GLY A 124 2.25 5.63 -16.99
C GLY A 124 2.81 7.05 -16.87
N LYS A 125 1.96 8.07 -17.04
CA LYS A 125 2.37 9.46 -16.85
C LYS A 125 2.47 9.77 -15.34
N LYS A 126 3.60 10.33 -14.93
CA LYS A 126 3.83 10.75 -13.56
C LYS A 126 3.02 12.02 -13.26
N LEU A 127 2.14 11.95 -12.28
CA LEU A 127 1.24 13.02 -11.87
C LEU A 127 1.71 13.76 -10.63
N ALA A 128 2.36 13.05 -9.71
CA ALA A 128 2.82 13.61 -8.43
C ALA A 128 4.00 12.82 -7.87
N THR A 129 4.72 13.43 -6.95
CA THR A 129 5.79 12.81 -6.17
C THR A 129 5.47 12.93 -4.67
N GLU A 130 6.30 12.31 -3.83
CA GLU A 130 6.16 12.46 -2.39
C GLU A 130 6.18 13.92 -1.97
N ARG A 131 5.27 14.27 -1.08
CA ARG A 131 5.22 15.58 -0.41
C ARG A 131 5.97 15.56 0.91
N GLN A 132 5.89 14.44 1.62
CA GLN A 132 6.50 14.27 2.93
C GLN A 132 6.89 12.82 3.12
N VAL A 133 8.04 12.59 3.75
CA VAL A 133 8.53 11.28 4.16
C VAL A 133 8.89 11.33 5.63
N ASN A 134 8.28 10.44 6.43
CA ASN A 134 8.58 10.26 7.83
C ASN A 134 8.98 8.81 8.08
N CYS A 135 10.22 8.58 8.45
CA CYS A 135 10.72 7.25 8.74
C CYS A 135 10.94 7.09 10.25
N LEU A 136 10.61 5.91 10.77
CA LEU A 136 10.78 5.59 12.19
C LEU A 136 12.24 5.26 12.54
N PHE A 137 13.04 5.04 11.53
CA PHE A 137 14.47 4.74 11.68
C PHE A 137 15.24 5.41 10.55
#